data_1a065062a721a21f0a0e24262cca3a60
#
_entry.id   1a065062a721a21f0a0e24262cca3a60
#
_cell.length_a   1.000
_cell.length_b   1.000
_cell.length_c   1.000
_cell.angle_alpha   90.00
_cell.angle_beta   90.00
_cell.angle_gamma   90.00
#
_symmetry.space_group_name_H-M   'P 1'
#
loop_
_entity.id
_entity.type
_entity.pdbx_description
1 polymer ?
#
loop_
_entity_poly.entity_id
_entity_poly.type
_entity_poly.pdbx_seq_one_letter_code
_entity_poly.pdbx_strand_id
1 'polypeptide(L)'
;MKNFFKNKYILIIKFIFLALFLTNLSYARDEFSPITWTHLLPEDVFDFIPAGGVKDEMWKDSEFLQKLRNSRLVTVDELEGKKVRITGFMVPLEVDYDQIETVSEFVLVPNAGMCIHVPPPPPNQMVLVQLEDPVEVRSMYQPIGISGKISIKSPNADAYDSVYIMHVKKVEDVTFDDLDLGR
;
A
#
# COMPACT_ATOMS: atom_id res chain seq x y z
N MET A 1 59.33 -31.61 2.30
CA MET A 1 58.12 -31.85 1.52
C MET A 1 56.79 -31.85 2.31
N LYS A 2 56.76 -32.19 3.61
CA LYS A 2 55.49 -32.23 4.40
C LYS A 2 54.86 -30.87 4.70
N ASN A 3 55.58 -29.77 4.74
CA ASN A 3 55.06 -28.47 5.06
C ASN A 3 54.38 -27.74 3.87
N PHE A 4 54.70 -28.09 2.65
CA PHE A 4 54.13 -27.49 1.44
C PHE A 4 52.67 -27.91 1.20
N PHE A 5 52.34 -29.17 1.52
CA PHE A 5 50.96 -29.66 1.43
C PHE A 5 50.05 -29.08 2.53
N LYS A 6 50.55 -28.89 3.73
CA LYS A 6 49.79 -28.36 4.85
C LYS A 6 49.28 -26.92 4.57
N ASN A 7 50.12 -26.09 3.95
CA ASN A 7 49.74 -24.71 3.58
C ASN A 7 48.69 -24.66 2.48
N LYS A 8 48.73 -25.61 1.55
CA LYS A 8 47.77 -25.66 0.44
C LYS A 8 46.34 -26.01 0.92
N TYR A 9 46.22 -26.94 1.87
CA TYR A 9 44.91 -27.27 2.49
C TYR A 9 44.36 -26.14 3.35
N ILE A 10 45.20 -25.41 4.06
CA ILE A 10 44.80 -24.26 4.85
C ILE A 10 44.25 -23.13 3.93
N LEU A 11 44.87 -22.94 2.77
CA LEU A 11 44.42 -21.94 1.80
C LEU A 11 43.05 -22.33 1.18
N ILE A 12 42.88 -23.60 0.85
CA ILE A 12 41.63 -24.14 0.31
C ILE A 12 40.51 -24.05 1.32
N ILE A 13 40.75 -24.36 2.61
CA ILE A 13 39.77 -24.26 3.69
C ILE A 13 39.38 -22.79 3.90
N LYS A 14 40.32 -21.84 3.88
CA LYS A 14 40.01 -20.41 3.95
C LYS A 14 39.19 -19.94 2.76
N PHE A 15 39.46 -20.43 1.57
CA PHE A 15 38.70 -20.08 0.36
C PHE A 15 37.27 -20.65 0.38
N ILE A 16 37.11 -21.87 0.89
CA ILE A 16 35.77 -22.49 1.10
C ILE A 16 35.00 -21.75 2.17
N PHE A 17 35.67 -21.35 3.27
CA PHE A 17 35.05 -20.58 4.34
C PHE A 17 34.63 -19.18 3.88
N LEU A 18 35.46 -18.53 3.05
CA LEU A 18 35.14 -17.24 2.43
C LEU A 18 33.99 -17.35 1.42
N ALA A 19 33.96 -18.43 0.62
CA ALA A 19 32.88 -18.70 -0.33
C ALA A 19 31.55 -18.98 0.39
N LEU A 20 31.56 -19.75 1.49
CA LEU A 20 30.41 -19.99 2.35
C LEU A 20 29.94 -18.72 3.09
N PHE A 21 30.85 -17.80 3.38
CA PHE A 21 30.48 -16.50 3.98
C PHE A 21 29.84 -15.55 2.97
N LEU A 22 30.24 -15.63 1.70
CA LEU A 22 29.69 -14.84 0.60
C LEU A 22 28.30 -15.33 0.14
N THR A 23 27.95 -16.60 0.37
CA THR A 23 26.61 -17.13 0.05
C THR A 23 25.54 -16.72 1.08
N ASN A 24 25.94 -16.20 2.24
CA ASN A 24 25.01 -15.66 3.24
C ASN A 24 24.75 -14.16 3.08
N LEU A 25 25.23 -13.48 2.01
CA LEU A 25 24.58 -12.26 1.54
C LEU A 25 23.24 -12.68 0.92
N SER A 26 22.33 -13.17 1.75
CA SER A 26 20.89 -13.17 1.43
C SER A 26 20.58 -11.73 1.06
N TYR A 27 20.38 -11.49 -0.21
CA TYR A 27 19.66 -10.31 -0.67
C TYR A 27 18.46 -10.19 0.25
N ALA A 28 18.45 -9.19 1.09
CA ALA A 28 17.27 -8.85 1.91
C ALA A 28 16.19 -8.52 0.90
N ARG A 29 15.47 -9.54 0.47
CA ARG A 29 14.28 -9.39 -0.36
C ARG A 29 13.35 -8.58 0.48
N ASP A 30 12.96 -7.43 -0.02
CA ASP A 30 12.03 -6.57 0.69
C ASP A 30 10.89 -7.44 1.20
N GLU A 31 10.66 -7.47 2.50
CA GLU A 31 9.66 -8.35 3.14
C GLU A 31 8.26 -8.02 2.59
N PHE A 32 8.11 -6.84 2.00
CA PHE A 32 6.86 -6.29 1.50
C PHE A 32 6.93 -6.08 -0.02
N SER A 33 5.96 -6.63 -0.74
CA SER A 33 5.83 -6.42 -2.18
C SER A 33 5.26 -5.03 -2.46
N PRO A 34 5.90 -4.20 -3.31
CA PRO A 34 5.34 -2.91 -3.68
C PRO A 34 4.06 -3.12 -4.51
N ILE A 35 3.03 -2.37 -4.17
CA ILE A 35 1.78 -2.28 -4.92
C ILE A 35 1.42 -0.83 -5.19
N THR A 36 0.63 -0.60 -6.24
CA THR A 36 0.07 0.70 -6.60
C THR A 36 -1.42 0.73 -6.32
N TRP A 37 -2.04 1.88 -6.44
CA TRP A 37 -3.48 2.05 -6.29
C TRP A 37 -4.29 1.28 -7.34
N THR A 38 -3.73 1.08 -8.53
CA THR A 38 -4.36 0.26 -9.58
C THR A 38 -4.42 -1.23 -9.21
N HIS A 39 -3.48 -1.74 -8.40
CA HIS A 39 -3.52 -3.12 -7.91
C HIS A 39 -4.67 -3.39 -6.92
N LEU A 40 -5.30 -2.34 -6.38
CA LEU A 40 -6.48 -2.47 -5.51
C LEU A 40 -7.78 -2.66 -6.31
N LEU A 41 -7.71 -2.60 -7.63
CA LEU A 41 -8.84 -2.72 -8.53
C LEU A 41 -8.68 -3.94 -9.44
N PRO A 42 -9.73 -4.74 -9.66
CA PRO A 42 -9.74 -5.71 -10.76
C PRO A 42 -9.54 -5.00 -12.10
N GLU A 43 -8.85 -5.65 -13.05
CA GLU A 43 -8.47 -5.05 -14.33
C GLU A 43 -9.66 -4.56 -15.15
N ASP A 44 -10.80 -5.25 -15.06
CA ASP A 44 -12.01 -5.03 -15.84
C ASP A 44 -13.10 -4.21 -15.11
N VAL A 45 -12.82 -3.73 -13.91
CA VAL A 45 -13.81 -3.12 -13.01
C VAL A 45 -14.54 -1.91 -13.60
N PHE A 46 -13.93 -1.21 -14.55
CA PHE A 46 -14.46 -0.03 -15.22
C PHE A 46 -14.69 -0.18 -16.73
N ASP A 47 -14.64 -1.40 -17.27
CA ASP A 47 -14.83 -1.68 -18.71
C ASP A 47 -16.21 -1.23 -19.24
N PHE A 48 -17.18 -1.07 -18.35
CA PHE A 48 -18.50 -0.53 -18.68
C PHE A 48 -18.51 0.99 -18.94
N ILE A 49 -17.41 1.69 -18.64
CA ILE A 49 -17.25 3.13 -18.92
C ILE A 49 -16.69 3.27 -20.34
N PRO A 50 -17.37 4.00 -21.25
CA PRO A 50 -16.86 4.21 -22.59
C PRO A 50 -15.50 4.90 -22.61
N ALA A 51 -14.66 4.61 -23.61
CA ALA A 51 -13.35 5.24 -23.77
C ALA A 51 -13.41 6.78 -23.87
N GLY A 52 -14.55 7.36 -24.25
CA GLY A 52 -14.80 8.81 -24.28
C GLY A 52 -15.27 9.39 -22.94
N GLY A 53 -15.27 8.61 -21.87
CA GLY A 53 -15.74 9.00 -20.55
C GLY A 53 -17.26 8.90 -20.37
N VAL A 54 -17.74 9.29 -19.19
CA VAL A 54 -19.16 9.25 -18.83
C VAL A 54 -19.88 10.44 -19.46
N LYS A 55 -20.95 10.18 -20.20
CA LYS A 55 -21.80 11.20 -20.83
C LYS A 55 -22.95 11.60 -19.91
N ASP A 56 -23.52 12.80 -20.13
CA ASP A 56 -24.60 13.34 -19.29
C ASP A 56 -25.85 12.45 -19.23
N GLU A 57 -26.16 11.73 -20.32
CA GLU A 57 -27.29 10.81 -20.36
C GLU A 57 -27.10 9.59 -19.45
N MET A 58 -25.86 9.14 -19.28
CA MET A 58 -25.52 7.98 -18.44
C MET A 58 -25.79 8.26 -16.95
N TRP A 59 -25.70 9.50 -16.53
CA TRP A 59 -26.06 9.91 -15.15
C TRP A 59 -27.55 9.76 -14.83
N LYS A 60 -28.38 9.53 -15.84
CA LYS A 60 -29.83 9.28 -15.70
C LYS A 60 -30.17 7.79 -15.83
N ASP A 61 -29.20 6.97 -16.23
CA ASP A 61 -29.36 5.53 -16.41
C ASP A 61 -29.17 4.82 -15.06
N SER A 62 -30.24 4.19 -14.58
CA SER A 62 -30.23 3.47 -13.30
C SER A 62 -29.33 2.24 -13.31
N GLU A 63 -29.19 1.54 -14.45
CA GLU A 63 -28.31 0.38 -14.58
C GLU A 63 -26.83 0.81 -14.54
N PHE A 64 -26.46 1.86 -15.26
CA PHE A 64 -25.14 2.45 -15.20
C PHE A 64 -24.78 2.89 -13.80
N LEU A 65 -25.66 3.63 -13.11
CA LEU A 65 -25.44 4.09 -11.74
C LEU A 65 -25.30 2.91 -10.75
N GLN A 66 -26.02 1.81 -10.99
CA GLN A 66 -25.87 0.62 -10.15
C GLN A 66 -24.52 -0.06 -10.39
N LYS A 67 -24.08 -0.21 -11.64
CA LYS A 67 -22.74 -0.72 -11.98
C LYS A 67 -21.66 0.14 -11.35
N LEU A 68 -21.79 1.48 -11.44
CA LEU A 68 -20.84 2.42 -10.83
C LEU A 68 -20.81 2.32 -9.31
N ARG A 69 -21.95 2.13 -8.65
CA ARG A 69 -21.97 1.90 -7.20
C ARG A 69 -21.30 0.58 -6.82
N ASN A 70 -21.57 -0.48 -7.58
CA ASN A 70 -21.00 -1.79 -7.30
C ASN A 70 -19.49 -1.82 -7.54
N SER A 71 -19.01 -1.19 -8.62
CA SER A 71 -17.57 -1.15 -8.95
C SER A 71 -16.72 -0.49 -7.87
N ARG A 72 -17.31 0.39 -7.06
CA ARG A 72 -16.61 1.05 -5.94
C ARG A 72 -16.34 0.13 -4.75
N LEU A 73 -17.00 -1.02 -4.68
CA LEU A 73 -16.91 -1.98 -3.58
C LEU A 73 -16.18 -3.27 -3.97
N VAL A 74 -15.83 -3.43 -5.24
CA VAL A 74 -15.12 -4.64 -5.71
C VAL A 74 -13.70 -4.64 -5.18
N THR A 75 -13.25 -5.82 -4.75
CA THR A 75 -11.92 -6.06 -4.19
C THR A 75 -11.12 -7.04 -5.03
N VAL A 76 -9.83 -7.06 -4.83
CA VAL A 76 -8.89 -8.03 -5.41
C VAL A 76 -8.59 -9.08 -4.35
N ASP A 77 -9.22 -10.24 -4.44
CA ASP A 77 -9.15 -11.30 -3.42
C ASP A 77 -7.73 -11.82 -3.18
N GLU A 78 -6.87 -11.76 -4.21
CA GLU A 78 -5.47 -12.15 -4.15
C GLU A 78 -4.64 -11.28 -3.18
N LEU A 79 -5.14 -10.11 -2.79
CA LEU A 79 -4.48 -9.24 -1.81
C LEU A 79 -4.72 -9.67 -0.38
N GLU A 80 -5.73 -10.52 -0.10
CA GLU A 80 -6.02 -10.97 1.25
C GLU A 80 -4.79 -11.58 1.92
N GLY A 81 -4.40 -10.98 3.06
CA GLY A 81 -3.29 -11.45 3.87
C GLY A 81 -1.88 -11.21 3.31
N LYS A 82 -1.73 -10.54 2.18
CA LYS A 82 -0.41 -10.24 1.58
C LYS A 82 0.34 -9.20 2.41
N LYS A 83 1.66 -9.32 2.41
CA LYS A 83 2.57 -8.29 2.91
C LYS A 83 2.91 -7.35 1.78
N VAL A 84 2.46 -6.12 1.87
CA VAL A 84 2.57 -5.12 0.80
C VAL A 84 3.11 -3.80 1.30
N ARG A 85 3.68 -3.02 0.38
CA ARG A 85 4.03 -1.62 0.54
C ARG A 85 3.25 -0.78 -0.46
N ILE A 86 2.62 0.28 0.03
CA ILE A 86 1.88 1.25 -0.80
C ILE A 86 2.22 2.67 -0.35
N THR A 87 2.21 3.62 -1.28
CA THR A 87 2.43 5.05 -1.01
C THR A 87 1.16 5.86 -1.18
N GLY A 88 1.02 6.94 -0.42
CA GLY A 88 -0.16 7.80 -0.48
C GLY A 88 -0.09 8.93 0.53
N PHE A 89 -1.25 9.46 0.90
CA PHE A 89 -1.38 10.59 1.81
C PHE A 89 -2.23 10.20 3.02
N MET A 90 -1.78 10.63 4.20
CA MET A 90 -2.46 10.38 5.47
C MET A 90 -3.68 11.30 5.62
N VAL A 91 -4.81 10.72 5.98
CA VAL A 91 -6.01 11.43 6.42
C VAL A 91 -6.39 10.90 7.81
N PRO A 92 -6.07 11.61 8.90
CA PRO A 92 -6.47 11.22 10.24
C PRO A 92 -8.00 11.11 10.36
N LEU A 93 -8.48 10.17 11.18
CA LEU A 93 -9.92 9.94 11.39
C LEU A 93 -10.53 10.87 12.44
N GLU A 94 -9.71 11.42 13.31
CA GLU A 94 -10.14 12.31 14.35
C GLU A 94 -10.32 13.74 13.82
N VAL A 95 -11.33 14.46 14.35
CA VAL A 95 -11.84 15.71 13.75
C VAL A 95 -11.03 16.94 14.15
N ASP A 96 -10.23 16.87 15.21
CA ASP A 96 -9.47 18.02 15.75
C ASP A 96 -7.99 17.96 15.33
N TYR A 97 -7.75 18.23 14.05
CA TYR A 97 -6.43 18.12 13.41
C TYR A 97 -5.35 19.01 14.04
N ASP A 98 -5.75 20.13 14.65
CA ASP A 98 -4.79 21.10 15.21
C ASP A 98 -4.23 20.68 16.58
N GLN A 99 -4.84 19.66 17.23
CA GLN A 99 -4.46 19.19 18.56
C GLN A 99 -3.90 17.75 18.57
N ILE A 100 -3.99 17.05 17.43
CA ILE A 100 -3.54 15.66 17.32
C ILE A 100 -2.08 15.61 16.89
N GLU A 101 -1.20 15.18 17.78
CA GLU A 101 0.22 15.00 17.48
C GLU A 101 0.52 13.61 16.92
N THR A 102 -0.22 12.59 17.37
CA THR A 102 -0.01 11.20 16.96
C THR A 102 -1.32 10.47 16.69
N VAL A 103 -1.28 9.50 15.77
CA VAL A 103 -2.43 8.63 15.43
C VAL A 103 -2.02 7.18 15.41
N SER A 104 -2.91 6.28 15.81
CA SER A 104 -2.81 4.84 15.65
C SER A 104 -3.72 4.30 14.53
N GLU A 105 -4.64 5.14 14.03
CA GLU A 105 -5.56 4.79 12.95
C GLU A 105 -5.79 5.99 12.03
N PHE A 106 -5.73 5.77 10.72
CA PHE A 106 -5.97 6.79 9.69
C PHE A 106 -6.40 6.16 8.37
N VAL A 107 -6.90 6.95 7.43
CA VAL A 107 -7.13 6.52 6.06
C VAL A 107 -5.95 6.94 5.18
N LEU A 108 -5.39 6.02 4.41
CA LEU A 108 -4.47 6.35 3.33
C LEU A 108 -5.27 6.55 2.05
N VAL A 109 -4.94 7.62 1.31
CA VAL A 109 -5.59 7.99 0.03
C VAL A 109 -4.54 8.25 -1.06
N PRO A 110 -4.91 8.11 -2.36
CA PRO A 110 -3.95 8.24 -3.47
C PRO A 110 -3.47 9.67 -3.73
N ASN A 111 -4.27 10.68 -3.42
CA ASN A 111 -3.95 12.07 -3.74
C ASN A 111 -4.08 12.99 -2.54
N ALA A 112 -3.20 14.00 -2.50
CA ALA A 112 -3.21 15.02 -1.46
C ALA A 112 -4.54 15.78 -1.40
N GLY A 113 -4.99 16.12 -0.19
CA GLY A 113 -6.18 16.93 0.06
C GLY A 113 -7.51 16.21 -0.18
N MET A 114 -7.52 14.94 -0.52
CA MET A 114 -8.76 14.14 -0.58
C MET A 114 -9.42 14.06 0.81
N CYS A 115 -10.74 13.89 0.82
CA CYS A 115 -11.59 13.84 2.01
C CYS A 115 -11.79 15.17 2.74
N ILE A 116 -11.00 16.22 2.45
CA ILE A 116 -11.12 17.54 3.10
C ILE A 116 -11.59 18.60 2.13
N HIS A 117 -10.93 18.71 0.97
CA HIS A 117 -11.22 19.74 -0.04
C HIS A 117 -11.94 19.20 -1.28
N VAL A 118 -11.94 17.88 -1.47
CA VAL A 118 -12.61 17.17 -2.57
C VAL A 118 -13.39 15.98 -2.00
N PRO A 119 -14.42 15.48 -2.70
CA PRO A 119 -15.12 14.28 -2.26
C PRO A 119 -14.15 13.11 -2.00
N PRO A 120 -14.46 12.24 -1.03
CA PRO A 120 -13.63 11.08 -0.74
C PRO A 120 -13.55 10.16 -1.96
N PRO A 121 -12.41 9.48 -2.17
CA PRO A 121 -12.30 8.47 -3.21
C PRO A 121 -13.29 7.32 -2.95
N PRO A 122 -13.51 6.44 -3.94
CA PRO A 122 -14.34 5.26 -3.72
C PRO A 122 -13.71 4.34 -2.67
N PRO A 123 -14.53 3.53 -1.96
CA PRO A 123 -14.08 2.62 -0.90
C PRO A 123 -12.89 1.73 -1.25
N ASN A 124 -12.81 1.27 -2.50
CA ASN A 124 -11.69 0.45 -2.98
C ASN A 124 -10.46 1.27 -3.44
N GLN A 125 -10.50 2.57 -3.26
CA GLN A 125 -9.36 3.49 -3.42
C GLN A 125 -9.05 4.22 -2.11
N MET A 126 -9.39 3.60 -1.00
CA MET A 126 -9.00 4.00 0.36
C MET A 126 -8.49 2.77 1.10
N VAL A 127 -7.49 2.96 1.95
CA VAL A 127 -6.99 1.90 2.84
C VAL A 127 -7.09 2.40 4.28
N LEU A 128 -7.89 1.71 5.11
CA LEU A 128 -7.91 1.94 6.54
C LEU A 128 -6.61 1.39 7.13
N VAL A 129 -5.84 2.24 7.77
CA VAL A 129 -4.54 1.89 8.36
C VAL A 129 -4.68 1.75 9.85
N GLN A 130 -4.20 0.63 10.40
CA GLN A 130 -4.09 0.39 11.83
C GLN A 130 -2.63 0.12 12.20
N LEU A 131 -2.17 0.79 13.25
CA LEU A 131 -0.81 0.74 13.77
C LEU A 131 -0.80 0.14 15.17
N GLU A 132 0.22 -0.66 15.50
CA GLU A 132 0.44 -1.12 16.87
C GLU A 132 0.94 0.02 17.76
N ASP A 133 1.86 0.84 17.23
CA ASP A 133 2.40 2.02 17.92
C ASP A 133 1.96 3.30 17.19
N PRO A 134 1.47 4.32 17.91
CA PRO A 134 1.10 5.59 17.30
C PRO A 134 2.28 6.26 16.57
N VAL A 135 1.99 6.93 15.47
CA VAL A 135 2.97 7.71 14.71
C VAL A 135 2.56 9.18 14.67
N GLU A 136 3.53 10.06 14.48
CA GLU A 136 3.25 11.49 14.28
C GLU A 136 2.35 11.70 13.07
N VAL A 137 1.39 12.61 13.19
CA VAL A 137 0.55 13.04 12.08
C VAL A 137 1.39 13.73 11.02
N ARG A 138 1.24 13.32 9.78
CA ARG A 138 1.87 14.00 8.63
C ARG A 138 0.89 14.97 8.01
N SER A 139 1.43 16.06 7.44
CA SER A 139 0.64 16.96 6.62
C SER A 139 -0.07 16.18 5.50
N MET A 140 -1.33 16.52 5.22
CA MET A 140 -2.11 15.91 4.14
C MET A 140 -1.50 16.11 2.74
N TYR A 141 -0.46 16.92 2.63
CA TYR A 141 0.30 17.18 1.40
C TYR A 141 1.66 16.48 1.40
N GLN A 142 2.03 15.81 2.50
CA GLN A 142 3.27 15.05 2.59
C GLN A 142 3.01 13.59 2.25
N PRO A 143 3.62 13.04 1.20
CA PRO A 143 3.47 11.64 0.86
C PRO A 143 4.19 10.75 1.87
N ILE A 144 3.58 9.60 2.15
CA ILE A 144 4.14 8.57 3.02
C ILE A 144 4.09 7.21 2.33
N GLY A 145 5.01 6.33 2.71
CA GLY A 145 4.98 4.90 2.39
C GLY A 145 4.57 4.11 3.62
N ILE A 146 3.67 3.17 3.46
CA ILE A 146 3.28 2.23 4.52
C ILE A 146 3.58 0.81 4.10
N SER A 147 4.05 0.00 5.06
CA SER A 147 4.35 -1.42 4.85
C SER A 147 3.69 -2.26 5.92
N GLY A 148 2.94 -3.26 5.50
CA GLY A 148 2.17 -4.09 6.43
C GLY A 148 1.42 -5.22 5.74
N LYS A 149 0.51 -5.84 6.48
CA LYS A 149 -0.38 -6.88 5.99
C LYS A 149 -1.72 -6.27 5.61
N ILE A 150 -2.10 -6.38 4.33
CA ILE A 150 -3.41 -5.96 3.82
C ILE A 150 -4.44 -7.07 4.00
N SER A 151 -5.68 -6.69 4.27
CA SER A 151 -6.84 -7.59 4.36
C SER A 151 -8.08 -6.92 3.78
N ILE A 152 -9.02 -7.73 3.33
CA ILE A 152 -10.29 -7.28 2.79
C ILE A 152 -11.30 -7.16 3.94
N LYS A 153 -11.99 -6.03 3.99
CA LYS A 153 -12.99 -5.71 4.99
C LYS A 153 -14.40 -5.73 4.37
N SER A 154 -15.37 -6.26 5.08
CA SER A 154 -16.77 -6.13 4.67
C SER A 154 -17.22 -4.67 4.74
N PRO A 155 -17.90 -4.14 3.72
CA PRO A 155 -18.17 -2.69 3.53
C PRO A 155 -19.18 -2.05 4.51
N ASN A 156 -19.54 -2.69 5.62
CA ASN A 156 -20.64 -2.24 6.47
C ASN A 156 -20.23 -1.90 7.91
N ALA A 157 -18.98 -1.65 8.21
CA ALA A 157 -18.57 -1.65 9.60
C ALA A 157 -18.27 -0.30 10.24
N ASP A 158 -17.92 0.79 9.50
CA ASP A 158 -17.49 2.06 10.13
C ASP A 158 -17.71 3.29 9.24
N ALA A 159 -17.50 4.47 9.80
CA ALA A 159 -17.72 5.80 9.20
C ALA A 159 -16.88 6.07 7.92
N TYR A 160 -15.87 5.28 7.68
CA TYR A 160 -15.07 5.29 6.45
C TYR A 160 -15.25 3.95 5.74
N ASP A 161 -16.02 3.96 4.67
CA ASP A 161 -16.42 2.78 3.89
C ASP A 161 -15.28 2.09 3.13
N SER A 162 -14.02 2.17 3.59
CA SER A 162 -12.90 1.45 2.98
C SER A 162 -13.16 -0.05 2.99
N VAL A 163 -12.93 -0.70 1.84
CA VAL A 163 -12.99 -2.17 1.72
C VAL A 163 -11.65 -2.84 1.98
N TYR A 164 -10.59 -2.07 2.16
CA TYR A 164 -9.26 -2.56 2.52
C TYR A 164 -8.84 -2.04 3.89
N ILE A 165 -8.26 -2.92 4.70
CA ILE A 165 -7.62 -2.59 5.95
C ILE A 165 -6.17 -3.06 5.91
N MET A 166 -5.26 -2.30 6.50
CA MET A 166 -3.85 -2.65 6.55
C MET A 166 -3.30 -2.53 7.96
N HIS A 167 -2.83 -3.67 8.52
CA HIS A 167 -2.07 -3.68 9.76
C HIS A 167 -0.62 -3.34 9.46
N VAL A 168 -0.24 -2.12 9.78
CA VAL A 168 1.02 -1.51 9.34
C VAL A 168 2.10 -1.67 10.40
N LYS A 169 3.29 -2.08 9.95
CA LYS A 169 4.49 -2.23 10.79
C LYS A 169 5.50 -1.11 10.61
N LYS A 170 5.43 -0.42 9.46
CA LYS A 170 6.37 0.64 9.13
C LYS A 170 5.66 1.76 8.38
N VAL A 171 5.86 2.98 8.85
CA VAL A 171 5.51 4.22 8.15
C VAL A 171 6.80 4.97 7.86
N GLU A 172 6.96 5.48 6.66
CA GLU A 172 8.14 6.21 6.22
C GLU A 172 7.75 7.43 5.39
N ASP A 173 8.51 8.50 5.52
CA ASP A 173 8.37 9.66 4.65
C ASP A 173 8.97 9.29 3.28
N VAL A 174 8.27 9.67 2.21
CA VAL A 174 8.71 9.46 0.83
C VAL A 174 8.65 10.78 0.07
N THR A 175 9.27 10.82 -1.10
CA THR A 175 9.20 11.97 -2.00
C THR A 175 8.05 11.83 -2.99
N PHE A 176 7.70 12.90 -3.70
CA PHE A 176 6.68 12.84 -4.75
C PHE A 176 7.10 11.95 -5.92
N ASP A 177 8.42 11.76 -6.14
CA ASP A 177 8.94 10.87 -7.17
C ASP A 177 8.74 9.38 -6.82
N ASP A 178 8.56 9.07 -5.53
CA ASP A 178 8.28 7.72 -5.03
C ASP A 178 6.80 7.35 -5.10
N LEU A 179 5.92 8.31 -5.44
CA LEU A 179 4.49 8.06 -5.59
C LEU A 179 4.24 7.32 -6.91
N ASP A 180 3.87 6.06 -6.80
CA ASP A 180 3.33 5.30 -7.92
C ASP A 180 1.81 5.48 -7.97
N LEU A 181 1.38 6.43 -8.77
CA LEU A 181 -0.04 6.74 -8.96
C LEU A 181 -0.71 5.85 -10.01
N GLY A 182 -0.01 4.80 -10.48
CA GLY A 182 -0.55 3.84 -11.45
C GLY A 182 -0.81 4.45 -12.83
N ARG A 183 0.18 5.19 -13.35
CA ARG A 183 0.13 5.74 -14.72
C ARG A 183 0.45 4.69 -15.76
#